data_a0b606e50ffd52b623c9dc59c3790edc
#
_entry.id   a0b606e50ffd52b623c9dc59c3790edc
#
_cell.length_a   1.000
_cell.length_b   1.000
_cell.length_c   1.000
_cell.angle_alpha   90.00
_cell.angle_beta   90.00
_cell.angle_gamma   90.00
#
_symmetry.space_group_name_H-M   'P 1'
#
loop_
_entity.id
_entity.type
_entity.pdbx_description
1 polymer ?
#
loop_
_entity_poly.entity_id
_entity_poly.type
_entity_poly.pdbx_seq_one_letter_code
_entity_poly.pdbx_strand_id
1 'polypeptide(L)'
;MYQIEQKRKWLLSVVFGAVVGMIAHPTFAHDEQTESISHEESKQPQASLNAQASAVVVQDTVKIILATEISDASQAKVNSALSKAVNSVMQEAKAGADSKVKVSSGNYRLWPFHDKNGKISSWQGRGEIVLESTDFAAASDLAGKLADRMPIASLDFSVSPQARARQEQALLTEAARAFRDRAQALTDAFGFSSYTIRNIDLGGAGAQYQPAPRMMAMAADKSSVPLEAGTEQVTLSVRGSIFLHSAQK
;
A
#
# COMPACT_ATOMS: atom_id res chain seq x y z
N MET A 1 -35.06 26.77 23.75
CA MET A 1 -35.98 25.95 24.54
C MET A 1 -35.60 24.49 24.20
N TYR A 2 -34.75 23.84 24.87
CA TYR A 2 -34.63 23.23 26.17
C TYR A 2 -33.16 22.93 26.45
N GLN A 3 -32.65 23.48 27.53
CA GLN A 3 -31.43 23.07 28.25
C GLN A 3 -31.72 21.81 29.07
N ILE A 4 -30.76 20.91 29.21
CA ILE A 4 -30.60 20.12 30.43
C ILE A 4 -29.11 19.83 30.65
N GLU A 5 -28.56 20.56 31.63
CA GLU A 5 -27.35 20.22 32.38
C GLU A 5 -27.63 18.98 33.27
N GLN A 6 -26.60 18.16 33.48
CA GLN A 6 -26.47 17.43 34.75
C GLN A 6 -24.98 17.24 35.11
N LYS A 7 -24.55 18.10 36.04
CA LYS A 7 -23.39 17.88 36.92
C LYS A 7 -23.76 16.83 37.95
N ARG A 8 -22.85 15.95 38.35
CA ARG A 8 -22.86 15.36 39.68
C ARG A 8 -21.45 15.03 40.17
N LYS A 9 -20.97 15.89 41.04
CA LYS A 9 -19.91 15.65 42.04
C LYS A 9 -20.42 14.65 43.08
N TRP A 10 -19.54 13.73 43.54
CA TRP A 10 -19.69 13.13 44.85
C TRP A 10 -18.34 13.06 45.55
N LEU A 11 -18.20 13.93 46.54
CA LEU A 11 -17.24 13.87 47.64
C LEU A 11 -17.98 13.11 48.78
N LEU A 12 -17.30 12.18 49.43
CA LEU A 12 -17.59 11.81 50.82
C LEU A 12 -16.32 11.27 51.48
N SER A 13 -15.80 12.09 52.39
CA SER A 13 -14.88 11.74 53.46
C SER A 13 -15.59 10.88 54.50
N VAL A 14 -14.91 9.86 55.04
CA VAL A 14 -15.17 9.41 56.42
C VAL A 14 -13.84 9.04 57.07
N VAL A 15 -13.67 9.64 58.23
CA VAL A 15 -12.55 9.55 59.17
C VAL A 15 -12.89 8.54 60.30
N PHE A 16 -11.85 8.04 60.96
CA PHE A 16 -11.76 7.44 62.30
C PHE A 16 -11.76 5.91 62.45
N GLY A 17 -10.72 5.45 63.11
CA GLY A 17 -10.69 4.24 63.91
C GLY A 17 -9.31 3.66 64.18
N ALA A 18 -8.56 4.26 65.10
CA ALA A 18 -7.32 3.68 65.63
C ALA A 18 -7.69 2.51 66.62
N VAL A 19 -7.13 1.32 66.37
CA VAL A 19 -7.00 0.28 67.38
C VAL A 19 -5.57 -0.29 67.34
N VAL A 20 -4.84 0.00 68.42
CA VAL A 20 -3.53 -0.59 68.70
C VAL A 20 -3.72 -2.04 69.14
N GLY A 21 -3.20 -2.96 68.37
CA GLY A 21 -3.10 -4.39 68.73
C GLY A 21 -1.65 -4.85 68.46
N MET A 22 -0.85 -4.87 69.55
CA MET A 22 0.44 -5.53 69.57
C MET A 22 0.25 -7.05 69.45
N ILE A 23 0.59 -7.64 68.32
CA ILE A 23 0.80 -9.08 68.23
C ILE A 23 2.23 -9.29 67.72
N ALA A 24 3.08 -9.85 68.61
CA ALA A 24 4.41 -10.29 68.27
C ALA A 24 4.34 -11.46 67.29
N HIS A 25 4.87 -11.25 66.07
CA HIS A 25 5.06 -12.34 65.10
C HIS A 25 6.54 -12.71 65.06
N PRO A 26 6.88 -14.02 65.03
CA PRO A 26 8.24 -14.45 64.90
C PRO A 26 8.74 -14.07 63.49
N THR A 27 9.86 -13.37 63.46
CA THR A 27 10.62 -13.09 62.27
C THR A 27 11.19 -14.41 61.74
N PHE A 28 10.52 -14.98 60.73
CA PHE A 28 11.20 -15.89 59.80
C PHE A 28 12.02 -14.98 58.86
N ALA A 29 13.33 -15.02 59.03
CA ALA A 29 14.26 -14.52 58.06
C ALA A 29 14.07 -15.36 56.79
N HIS A 30 13.25 -14.85 55.85
CA HIS A 30 13.23 -15.32 54.48
C HIS A 30 14.39 -14.63 53.81
N ASP A 31 15.46 -15.37 53.59
CA ASP A 31 16.53 -15.00 52.67
C ASP A 31 15.86 -14.88 51.29
N GLU A 32 15.29 -13.71 50.98
CA GLU A 32 15.06 -13.34 49.61
C GLU A 32 16.41 -13.11 48.95
N GLN A 33 17.01 -14.22 48.49
CA GLN A 33 17.90 -14.14 47.34
C GLN A 33 17.07 -13.61 46.19
N THR A 34 16.91 -12.30 46.13
CA THR A 34 16.63 -11.62 44.91
C THR A 34 17.79 -11.97 44.00
N GLU A 35 17.64 -13.06 43.24
CA GLU A 35 18.39 -13.23 42.01
C GLU A 35 18.03 -11.99 41.16
N SER A 36 18.85 -10.99 41.35
CA SER A 36 19.01 -9.95 40.32
C SER A 36 19.53 -10.74 39.11
N ILE A 37 18.57 -11.20 38.28
CA ILE A 37 18.84 -11.48 36.89
C ILE A 37 19.26 -10.13 36.32
N SER A 38 20.52 -9.77 36.58
CA SER A 38 21.22 -8.80 35.80
C SER A 38 21.13 -9.35 34.38
N HIS A 39 20.23 -8.82 33.60
CA HIS A 39 20.38 -8.79 32.16
C HIS A 39 21.73 -8.08 31.93
N GLU A 40 22.82 -8.82 32.09
CA GLU A 40 24.02 -8.54 31.33
C GLU A 40 23.64 -8.72 29.88
N GLU A 41 22.94 -7.72 29.37
CA GLU A 41 22.77 -7.50 27.93
C GLU A 41 24.21 -7.47 27.43
N SER A 42 24.65 -8.62 26.93
CA SER A 42 26.03 -8.85 26.57
C SER A 42 26.42 -7.71 25.64
N LYS A 43 27.39 -6.90 26.07
CA LYS A 43 27.96 -5.76 25.32
C LYS A 43 28.72 -6.26 24.08
N GLN A 44 28.15 -7.22 23.37
CA GLN A 44 28.70 -7.66 22.10
C GLN A 44 28.56 -6.52 21.10
N PRO A 45 29.63 -6.15 20.44
CA PRO A 45 29.57 -5.17 19.37
C PRO A 45 28.54 -5.61 18.34
N GLN A 46 27.65 -4.69 17.99
CA GLN A 46 26.59 -4.95 17.01
C GLN A 46 26.56 -3.87 15.96
N ALA A 47 26.12 -4.23 14.78
CA ALA A 47 25.91 -3.29 13.68
C ALA A 47 24.57 -3.52 13.01
N SER A 48 23.92 -2.43 12.58
CA SER A 48 22.71 -2.48 11.75
C SER A 48 23.09 -2.25 10.31
N LEU A 49 22.53 -3.06 9.42
CA LEU A 49 22.83 -3.06 7.99
C LEU A 49 21.54 -2.96 7.18
N ASN A 50 21.68 -2.37 6.01
CA ASN A 50 20.64 -2.36 4.98
C ASN A 50 21.29 -2.72 3.66
N ALA A 51 20.68 -3.64 2.93
CA ALA A 51 21.05 -3.99 1.57
C ALA A 51 19.81 -4.01 0.68
N GLN A 52 19.99 -3.78 -0.59
CA GLN A 52 18.90 -3.80 -1.55
C GLN A 52 19.35 -4.39 -2.87
N ALA A 53 18.42 -5.01 -3.58
CA ALA A 53 18.56 -5.39 -4.96
C ALA A 53 17.40 -4.81 -5.77
N SER A 54 17.63 -4.46 -7.02
CA SER A 54 16.59 -3.90 -7.88
C SER A 54 16.74 -4.39 -9.31
N ALA A 55 15.60 -4.54 -9.98
CA ALA A 55 15.55 -4.89 -11.39
C ALA A 55 14.53 -4.03 -12.12
N VAL A 56 14.80 -3.79 -13.39
CA VAL A 56 13.87 -3.13 -14.31
C VAL A 56 12.99 -4.21 -14.94
N VAL A 57 11.68 -4.05 -14.81
CA VAL A 57 10.66 -4.98 -15.30
C VAL A 57 9.79 -4.26 -16.33
N VAL A 58 9.52 -4.90 -17.46
CA VAL A 58 8.59 -4.38 -18.45
C VAL A 58 7.15 -4.48 -17.88
N GLN A 59 6.39 -3.40 -18.03
CA GLN A 59 4.97 -3.38 -17.66
C GLN A 59 4.19 -4.29 -18.60
N ASP A 60 3.52 -5.27 -18.08
CA ASP A 60 2.80 -6.32 -18.81
C ASP A 60 1.28 -6.23 -18.71
N THR A 61 0.78 -5.22 -18.03
CA THR A 61 -0.65 -5.02 -17.79
C THR A 61 -1.06 -3.61 -18.18
N VAL A 62 -2.12 -3.50 -18.98
CA VAL A 62 -2.80 -2.23 -19.28
C VAL A 62 -4.10 -2.15 -18.50
N LYS A 63 -4.39 -0.98 -17.97
CA LYS A 63 -5.65 -0.59 -17.35
C LYS A 63 -6.21 0.61 -18.07
N ILE A 64 -7.34 0.43 -18.75
CA ILE A 64 -8.07 1.47 -19.47
C ILE A 64 -9.32 1.84 -18.67
N ILE A 65 -9.47 3.11 -18.35
CA ILE A 65 -10.67 3.62 -17.68
C ILE A 65 -11.51 4.37 -18.69
N LEU A 66 -12.71 3.88 -18.88
CA LEU A 66 -13.77 4.57 -19.64
C LEU A 66 -14.65 5.31 -18.64
N ALA A 67 -15.03 6.55 -18.93
CA ALA A 67 -15.86 7.34 -18.03
C ALA A 67 -16.91 8.14 -18.79
N THR A 68 -18.07 8.33 -18.15
CA THR A 68 -19.11 9.24 -18.60
C THR A 68 -19.50 10.18 -17.47
N GLU A 69 -19.88 11.42 -17.83
CA GLU A 69 -20.35 12.42 -16.90
C GLU A 69 -21.74 12.91 -17.34
N ILE A 70 -22.64 13.03 -16.37
CA ILE A 70 -24.02 13.49 -16.59
C ILE A 70 -24.32 14.60 -15.58
N SER A 71 -24.99 15.64 -16.04
CA SER A 71 -25.43 16.76 -15.21
C SER A 71 -26.94 17.02 -15.41
N ASP A 72 -27.65 17.27 -14.30
CA ASP A 72 -29.06 17.66 -14.28
C ASP A 72 -29.35 18.48 -13.01
N ALA A 73 -30.45 19.22 -12.99
CA ALA A 73 -30.91 19.94 -11.80
C ALA A 73 -31.35 18.95 -10.68
N SER A 74 -31.72 17.73 -11.03
CA SER A 74 -32.23 16.70 -10.12
C SER A 74 -31.20 15.58 -9.89
N GLN A 75 -30.81 15.37 -8.64
CA GLN A 75 -29.94 14.25 -8.23
C GLN A 75 -30.50 12.90 -8.70
N ALA A 76 -31.80 12.68 -8.55
CA ALA A 76 -32.44 11.42 -8.93
C ALA A 76 -32.34 11.15 -10.42
N LYS A 77 -32.50 12.20 -11.26
CA LYS A 77 -32.33 12.07 -12.70
C LYS A 77 -30.88 11.77 -13.09
N VAL A 78 -29.91 12.47 -12.49
CA VAL A 78 -28.49 12.16 -12.71
C VAL A 78 -28.18 10.70 -12.35
N ASN A 79 -28.62 10.25 -11.18
CA ASN A 79 -28.38 8.87 -10.74
C ASN A 79 -29.00 7.84 -11.69
N SER A 80 -30.26 8.06 -12.08
CA SER A 80 -30.96 7.13 -12.99
C SER A 80 -30.30 7.07 -14.36
N ALA A 81 -29.99 8.22 -14.95
CA ALA A 81 -29.36 8.31 -16.27
C ALA A 81 -27.95 7.70 -16.27
N LEU A 82 -27.15 8.02 -15.23
CA LEU A 82 -25.80 7.51 -15.07
C LEU A 82 -25.78 5.99 -14.88
N SER A 83 -26.64 5.45 -14.01
CA SER A 83 -26.78 4.02 -13.81
C SER A 83 -27.16 3.28 -15.10
N LYS A 84 -28.10 3.85 -15.88
CA LYS A 84 -28.51 3.29 -17.16
C LYS A 84 -27.35 3.28 -18.16
N ALA A 85 -26.61 4.38 -18.27
CA ALA A 85 -25.47 4.50 -19.18
C ALA A 85 -24.36 3.49 -18.81
N VAL A 86 -23.94 3.47 -17.53
CA VAL A 86 -22.88 2.56 -17.05
C VAL A 86 -23.29 1.10 -17.22
N ASN A 87 -24.51 0.72 -16.83
CA ASN A 87 -24.98 -0.65 -16.95
C ASN A 87 -25.05 -1.12 -18.41
N SER A 88 -25.51 -0.25 -19.32
CA SER A 88 -25.58 -0.57 -20.74
C SER A 88 -24.20 -0.83 -21.34
N VAL A 89 -23.22 0.04 -21.07
CA VAL A 89 -21.84 -0.13 -21.55
C VAL A 89 -21.16 -1.30 -20.85
N MET A 90 -21.43 -1.54 -19.56
CA MET A 90 -20.90 -2.70 -18.83
C MET A 90 -21.37 -4.04 -19.45
N GLN A 91 -22.63 -4.14 -19.84
CA GLN A 91 -23.14 -5.35 -20.51
C GLN A 91 -22.47 -5.58 -21.86
N GLU A 92 -22.33 -4.49 -22.64
CA GLU A 92 -21.64 -4.55 -23.93
C GLU A 92 -20.16 -4.90 -23.80
N ALA A 93 -19.48 -4.27 -22.82
CA ALA A 93 -18.09 -4.57 -22.51
C ALA A 93 -17.89 -6.03 -22.11
N LYS A 94 -18.76 -6.60 -21.28
CA LYS A 94 -18.71 -8.01 -20.89
C LYS A 94 -19.02 -8.97 -22.03
N ALA A 95 -19.93 -8.58 -22.93
CA ALA A 95 -20.26 -9.39 -24.10
C ALA A 95 -19.14 -9.35 -25.16
N GLY A 96 -18.44 -8.22 -25.29
CA GLY A 96 -17.36 -8.03 -26.24
C GLY A 96 -15.96 -8.43 -25.70
N ALA A 97 -15.83 -8.63 -24.39
CA ALA A 97 -14.59 -9.07 -23.78
C ALA A 97 -14.35 -10.55 -24.06
N ASP A 98 -13.16 -10.88 -24.52
CA ASP A 98 -12.68 -12.25 -24.48
C ASP A 98 -12.17 -12.58 -23.07
N SER A 99 -11.73 -13.84 -22.85
CA SER A 99 -11.20 -14.30 -21.55
C SER A 99 -9.94 -13.56 -21.09
N LYS A 100 -9.32 -12.75 -21.95
CA LYS A 100 -8.07 -12.03 -21.70
C LYS A 100 -8.31 -10.63 -21.13
N VAL A 101 -9.53 -10.07 -21.30
CA VAL A 101 -9.87 -8.72 -20.82
C VAL A 101 -10.81 -8.82 -19.64
N LYS A 102 -10.34 -8.38 -18.49
CA LYS A 102 -11.15 -8.28 -17.28
C LYS A 102 -11.91 -6.96 -17.27
N VAL A 103 -13.24 -7.05 -17.19
CA VAL A 103 -14.14 -5.89 -17.13
C VAL A 103 -14.69 -5.73 -15.71
N SER A 104 -14.55 -4.55 -15.13
CA SER A 104 -15.07 -4.24 -13.81
C SER A 104 -15.62 -2.82 -13.72
N SER A 105 -16.43 -2.56 -12.69
CA SER A 105 -16.86 -1.20 -12.36
C SER A 105 -15.69 -0.42 -11.78
N GLY A 106 -15.55 0.83 -12.22
CA GLY A 106 -14.65 1.80 -11.63
C GLY A 106 -15.35 2.67 -10.59
N ASN A 107 -14.94 3.91 -10.50
CA ASN A 107 -15.49 4.88 -9.58
C ASN A 107 -16.93 5.30 -10.01
N TYR A 108 -17.81 5.46 -9.03
CA TYR A 108 -19.17 5.95 -9.25
C TYR A 108 -19.48 6.98 -8.17
N ARG A 109 -19.69 8.22 -8.57
CA ARG A 109 -19.94 9.32 -7.63
C ARG A 109 -20.90 10.34 -8.17
N LEU A 110 -21.62 11.01 -7.27
CA LEU A 110 -22.46 12.16 -7.52
C LEU A 110 -22.06 13.29 -6.57
N TRP A 111 -22.10 14.52 -7.09
CA TRP A 111 -21.81 15.71 -6.27
C TRP A 111 -22.65 16.90 -6.71
N PRO A 112 -23.01 17.79 -5.77
CA PRO A 112 -23.74 19.01 -6.09
C PRO A 112 -22.80 20.07 -6.67
N PHE A 113 -23.34 20.88 -7.55
CA PHE A 113 -22.73 22.11 -8.05
C PHE A 113 -23.45 23.31 -7.44
N HIS A 114 -22.73 24.27 -6.90
CA HIS A 114 -23.30 25.42 -6.21
C HIS A 114 -23.18 26.68 -7.07
N ASP A 115 -24.21 27.54 -7.00
CA ASP A 115 -24.19 28.87 -7.59
C ASP A 115 -23.37 29.86 -6.74
N LYS A 116 -23.30 31.14 -7.22
CA LYS A 116 -22.59 32.24 -6.53
C LYS A 116 -23.12 32.53 -5.13
N ASN A 117 -24.35 32.11 -4.83
CA ASN A 117 -25.02 32.31 -3.54
C ASN A 117 -24.93 31.08 -2.63
N GLY A 118 -24.17 30.06 -3.00
CA GLY A 118 -24.02 28.84 -2.24
C GLY A 118 -25.23 27.88 -2.33
N LYS A 119 -26.19 28.11 -3.23
CA LYS A 119 -27.32 27.21 -3.46
C LYS A 119 -26.94 26.16 -4.51
N ILE A 120 -27.44 24.94 -4.34
CA ILE A 120 -27.26 23.87 -5.33
C ILE A 120 -27.99 24.28 -6.61
N SER A 121 -27.21 24.45 -7.69
CA SER A 121 -27.71 24.81 -9.02
C SER A 121 -27.92 23.58 -9.90
N SER A 122 -27.09 22.56 -9.75
CA SER A 122 -27.17 21.29 -10.48
C SER A 122 -26.48 20.17 -9.72
N TRP A 123 -26.68 18.96 -10.19
CA TRP A 123 -25.96 17.77 -9.76
C TRP A 123 -25.14 17.24 -10.92
N GLN A 124 -23.95 16.79 -10.61
CA GLN A 124 -23.09 16.05 -11.55
C GLN A 124 -22.88 14.64 -11.05
N GLY A 125 -22.78 13.72 -11.97
CA GLY A 125 -22.44 12.34 -11.70
C GLY A 125 -21.42 11.82 -12.69
N ARG A 126 -20.45 11.06 -12.20
CA ARG A 126 -19.44 10.37 -13.01
C ARG A 126 -19.46 8.89 -12.70
N GLY A 127 -19.47 8.08 -13.75
CA GLY A 127 -19.39 6.63 -13.66
C GLY A 127 -18.28 6.10 -14.55
N GLU A 128 -17.60 5.07 -14.09
CA GLU A 128 -16.43 4.51 -14.76
C GLU A 128 -16.57 3.00 -14.96
N ILE A 129 -15.96 2.52 -16.05
CA ILE A 129 -15.73 1.11 -16.36
C ILE A 129 -14.23 0.93 -16.53
N VAL A 130 -13.69 -0.14 -15.96
CA VAL A 130 -12.28 -0.48 -16.01
C VAL A 130 -12.12 -1.73 -16.86
N LEU A 131 -11.26 -1.64 -17.87
CA LEU A 131 -10.76 -2.75 -18.65
C LEU A 131 -9.30 -3.01 -18.24
N GLU A 132 -8.99 -4.24 -17.85
CA GLU A 132 -7.65 -4.64 -17.43
C GLU A 132 -7.23 -5.88 -18.21
N SER A 133 -6.04 -5.86 -18.81
CA SER A 133 -5.53 -6.99 -19.61
C SER A 133 -4.02 -7.00 -19.69
N THR A 134 -3.46 -8.18 -19.87
CA THR A 134 -2.08 -8.40 -20.33
C THR A 134 -1.99 -8.49 -21.86
N ASP A 135 -3.13 -8.59 -22.55
CA ASP A 135 -3.21 -8.48 -24.00
C ASP A 135 -3.66 -7.07 -24.38
N PHE A 136 -2.70 -6.23 -24.71
CA PHE A 136 -2.92 -4.81 -24.98
C PHE A 136 -3.79 -4.58 -26.23
N ALA A 137 -3.63 -5.42 -27.23
CA ALA A 137 -4.43 -5.32 -28.46
C ALA A 137 -5.91 -5.60 -28.17
N ALA A 138 -6.20 -6.68 -27.45
CA ALA A 138 -7.58 -7.03 -27.07
C ALA A 138 -8.24 -5.93 -26.22
N ALA A 139 -7.49 -5.34 -25.26
CA ALA A 139 -8.00 -4.25 -24.44
C ALA A 139 -8.25 -2.97 -25.25
N SER A 140 -7.32 -2.61 -26.15
CA SER A 140 -7.44 -1.45 -27.04
C SER A 140 -8.63 -1.57 -28.00
N ASP A 141 -8.79 -2.72 -28.61
CA ASP A 141 -9.89 -2.98 -29.54
C ASP A 141 -11.26 -2.90 -28.83
N LEU A 142 -11.35 -3.47 -27.63
CA LEU A 142 -12.58 -3.38 -26.84
C LEU A 142 -12.85 -1.93 -26.41
N ALA A 143 -11.82 -1.20 -25.93
CA ALA A 143 -11.97 0.20 -25.55
C ALA A 143 -12.40 1.07 -26.75
N GLY A 144 -11.81 0.85 -27.94
CA GLY A 144 -12.18 1.54 -29.17
C GLY A 144 -13.66 1.34 -29.56
N LYS A 145 -14.18 0.12 -29.42
CA LYS A 145 -15.60 -0.18 -29.69
C LYS A 145 -16.57 0.53 -28.73
N LEU A 146 -16.12 0.80 -27.51
CA LEU A 146 -16.94 1.43 -26.46
C LEU A 146 -16.78 2.96 -26.40
N ALA A 147 -15.75 3.51 -27.05
CA ALA A 147 -15.34 4.91 -26.92
C ALA A 147 -16.42 5.91 -27.33
N ASP A 148 -17.24 5.59 -28.34
CA ASP A 148 -18.36 6.42 -28.79
C ASP A 148 -19.46 6.60 -27.73
N ARG A 149 -19.60 5.62 -26.85
CA ARG A 149 -20.60 5.61 -25.78
C ARG A 149 -20.05 6.04 -24.44
N MET A 150 -18.81 5.70 -24.17
CA MET A 150 -18.10 6.05 -22.96
C MET A 150 -16.62 6.31 -23.29
N PRO A 151 -16.23 7.59 -23.40
CA PRO A 151 -14.86 7.97 -23.78
C PRO A 151 -13.79 7.40 -22.84
N ILE A 152 -12.60 7.18 -23.38
CA ILE A 152 -11.42 6.79 -22.60
C ILE A 152 -11.02 7.99 -21.74
N ALA A 153 -11.03 7.81 -20.42
CA ALA A 153 -10.66 8.83 -19.44
C ALA A 153 -9.20 8.74 -19.01
N SER A 154 -8.66 7.53 -18.89
CA SER A 154 -7.23 7.30 -18.63
C SER A 154 -6.79 5.95 -19.13
N LEU A 155 -5.46 5.84 -19.28
CA LEU A 155 -4.78 4.64 -19.66
C LEU A 155 -3.49 4.54 -18.84
N ASP A 156 -3.35 3.46 -18.08
CA ASP A 156 -2.25 3.23 -17.17
C ASP A 156 -1.62 1.86 -17.45
N PHE A 157 -0.30 1.81 -17.39
CA PHE A 157 0.45 0.55 -17.47
C PHE A 157 1.02 0.18 -16.10
N SER A 158 1.14 -1.10 -15.85
CA SER A 158 1.72 -1.63 -14.62
C SER A 158 2.35 -2.99 -14.83
N VAL A 159 3.17 -3.43 -13.87
CA VAL A 159 3.64 -4.80 -13.77
C VAL A 159 2.58 -5.63 -13.06
N SER A 160 2.17 -6.75 -13.66
CA SER A 160 1.18 -7.67 -13.04
C SER A 160 1.66 -8.19 -11.68
N PRO A 161 0.75 -8.51 -10.76
CA PRO A 161 1.11 -9.12 -9.48
C PRO A 161 1.95 -10.38 -9.62
N GLN A 162 1.70 -11.18 -10.65
CA GLN A 162 2.45 -12.42 -10.91
C GLN A 162 3.88 -12.14 -11.41
N ALA A 163 4.06 -11.17 -12.31
CA ALA A 163 5.37 -10.77 -12.79
C ALA A 163 6.18 -10.12 -11.66
N ARG A 164 5.53 -9.28 -10.85
CA ARG A 164 6.13 -8.67 -9.66
C ARG A 164 6.59 -9.73 -8.67
N ALA A 165 5.73 -10.67 -8.28
CA ALA A 165 6.07 -11.72 -7.33
C ALA A 165 7.25 -12.58 -7.80
N ARG A 166 7.30 -12.92 -9.10
CA ARG A 166 8.45 -13.65 -9.67
C ARG A 166 9.74 -12.84 -9.57
N GLN A 167 9.68 -11.56 -9.84
CA GLN A 167 10.85 -10.69 -9.76
C GLN A 167 11.31 -10.48 -8.31
N GLU A 168 10.39 -10.31 -7.37
CA GLU A 168 10.69 -10.22 -5.95
C GLU A 168 11.39 -11.47 -5.42
N GLN A 169 10.96 -12.64 -5.87
CA GLN A 169 11.61 -13.91 -5.54
C GLN A 169 13.06 -13.97 -6.03
N ALA A 170 13.32 -13.52 -7.24
CA ALA A 170 14.68 -13.43 -7.78
C ALA A 170 15.53 -12.42 -7.00
N LEU A 171 15.00 -11.24 -6.73
CA LEU A 171 15.67 -10.18 -5.99
C LEU A 171 15.98 -10.54 -4.54
N LEU A 172 15.20 -11.44 -3.92
CA LEU A 172 15.46 -11.90 -2.56
C LEU A 172 16.84 -12.55 -2.44
N THR A 173 17.22 -13.38 -3.39
CA THR A 173 18.53 -14.03 -3.39
C THR A 173 19.65 -13.01 -3.52
N GLU A 174 19.49 -12.02 -4.42
CA GLU A 174 20.46 -10.96 -4.63
C GLU A 174 20.60 -10.03 -3.43
N ALA A 175 19.48 -9.59 -2.85
CA ALA A 175 19.47 -8.74 -1.67
C ALA A 175 20.09 -9.44 -0.45
N ALA A 176 19.80 -10.74 -0.27
CA ALA A 176 20.40 -11.55 0.80
C ALA A 176 21.92 -11.72 0.60
N ARG A 177 22.38 -11.87 -0.63
CA ARG A 177 23.81 -11.87 -0.95
C ARG A 177 24.45 -10.53 -0.62
N ALA A 178 23.86 -9.44 -1.13
CA ALA A 178 24.35 -8.09 -0.87
C ALA A 178 24.41 -7.76 0.64
N PHE A 179 23.45 -8.26 1.44
CA PHE A 179 23.47 -8.12 2.88
C PHE A 179 24.67 -8.85 3.50
N ARG A 180 24.91 -10.11 3.12
CA ARG A 180 26.06 -10.88 3.63
C ARG A 180 27.42 -10.27 3.21
N ASP A 181 27.53 -9.84 1.96
CA ASP A 181 28.76 -9.21 1.45
C ASP A 181 29.06 -7.92 2.25
N ARG A 182 28.03 -7.12 2.55
CA ARG A 182 28.16 -5.91 3.36
C ARG A 182 28.48 -6.23 4.83
N ALA A 183 27.89 -7.29 5.40
CA ALA A 183 28.19 -7.74 6.74
C ALA A 183 29.65 -8.20 6.87
N GLN A 184 30.15 -8.95 5.90
CA GLN A 184 31.54 -9.39 5.87
C GLN A 184 32.48 -8.19 5.71
N ALA A 185 32.23 -7.30 4.77
CA ALA A 185 33.06 -6.12 4.56
C ALA A 185 33.13 -5.22 5.82
N LEU A 186 32.02 -5.08 6.56
CA LEU A 186 32.00 -4.36 7.82
C LEU A 186 32.82 -5.07 8.89
N THR A 187 32.68 -6.39 9.02
CA THR A 187 33.42 -7.22 9.95
C THR A 187 34.93 -7.04 9.76
N ASP A 188 35.39 -7.15 8.52
CA ASP A 188 36.79 -7.00 8.14
C ASP A 188 37.31 -5.57 8.42
N ALA A 189 36.53 -4.54 8.02
CA ALA A 189 36.91 -3.14 8.17
C ALA A 189 37.06 -2.72 9.64
N PHE A 190 36.31 -3.32 10.55
CA PHE A 190 36.41 -3.04 11.99
C PHE A 190 37.35 -3.99 12.75
N GLY A 191 38.02 -4.90 12.05
CA GLY A 191 39.02 -5.81 12.65
C GLY A 191 38.42 -6.96 13.47
N PHE A 192 37.17 -7.32 13.22
CA PHE A 192 36.55 -8.49 13.80
C PHE A 192 36.83 -9.75 12.95
N SER A 193 36.79 -10.92 13.58
CA SER A 193 37.09 -12.19 12.91
C SER A 193 35.89 -12.84 12.22
N SER A 194 34.70 -12.58 12.74
CA SER A 194 33.45 -13.14 12.21
C SER A 194 32.23 -12.35 12.65
N TYR A 195 31.09 -12.68 12.08
CA TYR A 195 29.80 -12.14 12.51
C TYR A 195 28.73 -13.24 12.59
N THR A 196 27.67 -12.97 13.36
CA THR A 196 26.43 -13.75 13.34
C THR A 196 25.26 -12.81 13.11
N ILE A 197 24.28 -13.28 12.36
CA ILE A 197 23.07 -12.50 12.12
C ILE A 197 22.20 -12.56 13.38
N ARG A 198 21.85 -11.41 13.92
CA ARG A 198 20.95 -11.27 15.06
C ARG A 198 19.49 -11.30 14.64
N ASN A 199 19.13 -10.46 13.68
CA ASN A 199 17.80 -10.40 13.10
C ASN A 199 17.85 -9.99 11.64
N ILE A 200 16.84 -10.40 10.89
CA ILE A 200 16.58 -9.96 9.52
C ILE A 200 15.14 -9.50 9.46
N ASP A 201 14.95 -8.34 8.85
CA ASP A 201 13.68 -7.79 8.47
C ASP A 201 13.68 -7.60 6.95
N LEU A 202 12.74 -8.27 6.30
CA LEU A 202 12.46 -8.07 4.89
C LEU A 202 11.52 -6.88 4.80
N GLY A 203 12.06 -5.72 4.47
CA GLY A 203 11.25 -4.57 4.13
C GLY A 203 10.35 -4.96 2.98
N GLY A 204 9.03 -4.85 3.18
CA GLY A 204 8.06 -5.17 2.14
C GLY A 204 8.48 -4.53 0.83
N ALA A 205 8.38 -5.27 -0.26
CA ALA A 205 8.67 -4.78 -1.60
C ALA A 205 7.76 -3.60 -1.91
N GLY A 206 8.20 -2.44 -1.48
CA GLY A 206 7.62 -1.17 -1.85
C GLY A 206 8.08 -0.88 -3.26
N ALA A 207 7.22 -1.11 -4.26
CA ALA A 207 7.44 -0.57 -5.57
C ALA A 207 7.48 0.94 -5.46
N GLN A 208 8.66 1.51 -5.56
CA GLN A 208 8.78 2.93 -5.81
C GLN A 208 8.54 3.12 -7.31
N TYR A 209 7.35 3.61 -7.62
CA TYR A 209 7.02 4.08 -8.95
C TYR A 209 7.94 5.26 -9.29
N GLN A 210 8.94 5.01 -10.12
CA GLN A 210 9.65 6.07 -10.82
C GLN A 210 9.04 6.14 -12.23
N PRO A 211 8.30 7.21 -12.56
CA PRO A 211 7.80 7.37 -13.92
C PRO A 211 8.99 7.48 -14.87
N ALA A 212 9.12 6.53 -15.77
CA ALA A 212 10.01 6.70 -16.90
C ALA A 212 9.54 7.89 -17.76
N PRO A 213 10.45 8.71 -18.31
CA PRO A 213 10.07 9.82 -19.17
C PRO A 213 9.28 9.29 -20.37
N ARG A 214 8.02 9.71 -20.47
CA ARG A 214 7.18 9.39 -21.63
C ARG A 214 7.71 10.13 -22.83
N MET A 215 8.26 9.41 -23.81
CA MET A 215 8.42 9.95 -25.14
C MET A 215 7.03 10.09 -25.75
N MET A 216 6.62 11.33 -26.04
CA MET A 216 5.40 11.59 -26.80
C MET A 216 5.59 11.10 -28.22
N ALA A 217 5.01 9.95 -28.56
CA ALA A 217 4.84 9.53 -29.94
C ALA A 217 3.73 10.38 -30.56
N MET A 218 4.04 11.09 -31.63
CA MET A 218 3.09 11.85 -32.42
C MET A 218 2.13 10.87 -33.10
N ALA A 219 0.83 11.15 -32.91
CA ALA A 219 -0.27 10.38 -33.44
C ALA A 219 -0.25 10.29 -34.97
N ALA A 220 -0.28 9.07 -35.48
CA ALA A 220 -0.68 8.75 -36.84
C ALA A 220 -1.95 7.90 -36.78
N ASP A 221 -3.00 8.52 -37.26
CA ASP A 221 -4.26 8.04 -37.83
C ASP A 221 -4.56 6.54 -37.78
N LYS A 222 -5.63 6.23 -37.06
CA LYS A 222 -6.62 5.14 -37.11
C LYS A 222 -6.93 4.57 -35.74
N SER A 223 -8.19 4.58 -35.42
CA SER A 223 -9.09 3.94 -34.41
C SER A 223 -8.54 2.98 -33.31
N SER A 224 -7.28 2.67 -33.25
CA SER A 224 -6.65 1.97 -32.13
C SER A 224 -5.64 2.90 -31.43
N VAL A 225 -5.70 3.01 -30.11
CA VAL A 225 -4.68 3.73 -29.34
C VAL A 225 -3.40 2.93 -29.40
N PRO A 226 -2.28 3.46 -29.94
CA PRO A 226 -1.02 2.74 -29.93
C PRO A 226 -0.56 2.59 -28.46
N LEU A 227 -0.48 1.35 -27.99
CA LEU A 227 -0.13 1.02 -26.63
C LEU A 227 1.30 0.48 -26.58
N GLU A 228 2.22 1.25 -26.03
CA GLU A 228 3.58 0.80 -25.74
C GLU A 228 3.79 0.74 -24.23
N ALA A 229 4.20 -0.42 -23.75
CA ALA A 229 4.53 -0.63 -22.35
C ALA A 229 5.82 0.12 -21.97
N GLY A 230 5.78 0.76 -20.82
CA GLY A 230 6.97 1.29 -20.15
C GLY A 230 7.69 0.22 -19.32
N THR A 231 8.61 0.67 -18.50
CA THR A 231 9.31 -0.16 -17.52
C THR A 231 9.06 0.38 -16.11
N GLU A 232 9.13 -0.52 -15.13
CA GLU A 232 9.04 -0.20 -13.72
C GLU A 232 10.22 -0.79 -12.97
N GLN A 233 10.75 -0.08 -11.99
CA GLN A 233 11.82 -0.60 -11.14
C GLN A 233 11.20 -1.29 -9.92
N VAL A 234 11.45 -2.59 -9.79
CA VAL A 234 11.10 -3.38 -8.61
C VAL A 234 12.33 -3.44 -7.72
N THR A 235 12.20 -3.07 -6.44
CA THR A 235 13.28 -3.07 -5.46
C THR A 235 12.88 -3.87 -4.23
N LEU A 236 13.76 -4.76 -3.79
CA LEU A 236 13.65 -5.48 -2.53
C LEU A 236 14.75 -5.03 -1.57
N SER A 237 14.40 -4.69 -0.33
CA SER A 237 15.37 -4.31 0.70
C SER A 237 15.39 -5.33 1.85
N VAL A 238 16.58 -5.62 2.32
CA VAL A 238 16.84 -6.44 3.50
C VAL A 238 17.49 -5.56 4.55
N ARG A 239 16.87 -5.47 5.71
CA ARG A 239 17.43 -4.80 6.90
C ARG A 239 17.72 -5.84 7.94
N GLY A 240 18.70 -5.58 8.78
CA GLY A 240 18.99 -6.48 9.88
C GLY A 240 20.10 -5.95 10.77
N SER A 241 20.40 -6.71 11.79
CA SER A 241 21.56 -6.46 12.66
C SER A 241 22.39 -7.71 12.81
N ILE A 242 23.68 -7.50 13.03
CA ILE A 242 24.68 -8.54 13.25
C ILE A 242 25.39 -8.32 14.57
N PHE A 243 25.81 -9.40 15.20
CA PHE A 243 26.81 -9.39 16.25
C PHE A 243 28.19 -9.60 15.64
N LEU A 244 29.18 -8.86 16.15
CA LEU A 244 30.57 -8.95 15.72
C LEU A 244 31.39 -9.71 16.76
N HIS A 245 32.27 -10.59 16.31
CA HIS A 245 33.09 -11.45 17.18
C HIS A 245 34.57 -11.16 16.92
N SER A 246 35.31 -10.95 18.03
CA SER A 246 36.75 -10.89 17.98
C SER A 246 37.36 -12.31 17.93
N ALA A 247 38.55 -12.45 17.37
CA ALA A 247 39.29 -13.70 17.46
C ALA A 247 39.48 -14.06 18.94
N GLN A 248 39.11 -15.27 19.33
CA GLN A 248 39.52 -15.78 20.66
C GLN A 248 41.04 -15.89 20.68
N LYS A 249 41.65 -15.20 21.64
CA LYS A 249 43.10 -15.36 21.94
C LYS A 249 43.35 -16.66 22.67
#